data_f32f8d082a84a335ff1518fb360d5796
#
_entry.id   f32f8d082a84a335ff1518fb360d5796
#
_cell.length_a   1.000
_cell.length_b   1.000
_cell.length_c   1.000
_cell.angle_alpha   90.00
_cell.angle_beta   90.00
_cell.angle_gamma   90.00
#
_symmetry.space_group_name_H-M   'P 1'
#
loop_
_entity.id
_entity.type
_entity.pdbx_description
1 polymer ?
#
loop_
_entity_poly.entity_id
_entity_poly.type
_entity_poly.pdbx_seq_one_letter_code
_entity_poly.pdbx_strand_id
1 'polypeptide(L)'
;MSHLYNLAIIGAGPAGIATAVEGYLQGIRDIVLLEKDQNHNSTIRKYYKDNKRVDKDWRGQKVELDGRIYFVDGTKETTLDFFDEILTNHSVELQTHVEVQAIQKKEKFFEVFMAGKSVRAKNVVVTIGRMGKPNKPTYKIPAAISKKIGYTLDDCSEGEKILVVGGGDSAVEYAVDLSEKNEVSICYRRESFGRANPTNQTNIANAIMHKEVRALLCMNINALEDVDGKVKVNFSNEEDEIFDRVIYAIGGTTPSTFLASSGIEEADGKPVHDINYETNIKGMFVAGDITQESGGSIALGLNHGYAIACYIQGGDQLSED
;
A
#
# COMPACT_ATOMS: atom_id res chain seq x y z
N MET A 1 -25.57 -23.17 -11.04
CA MET A 1 -24.78 -22.13 -11.77
C MET A 1 -24.01 -21.35 -10.72
N SER A 2 -22.74 -21.01 -10.95
CA SER A 2 -22.01 -20.14 -10.03
C SER A 2 -22.63 -18.73 -10.06
N HIS A 3 -22.72 -18.08 -8.90
CA HIS A 3 -23.24 -16.71 -8.76
C HIS A 3 -22.48 -15.74 -9.68
N LEU A 4 -23.19 -14.76 -10.27
CA LEU A 4 -22.63 -13.71 -11.11
C LEU A 4 -22.82 -12.36 -10.39
N TYR A 5 -21.76 -11.82 -9.85
CA TYR A 5 -21.76 -10.49 -9.24
C TYR A 5 -21.91 -9.39 -10.31
N ASN A 6 -22.55 -8.30 -9.99
CA ASN A 6 -22.51 -7.12 -10.84
C ASN A 6 -21.15 -6.43 -10.77
N LEU A 7 -20.51 -6.49 -9.58
CA LEU A 7 -19.22 -5.86 -9.34
C LEU A 7 -18.34 -6.72 -8.41
N ALA A 8 -17.12 -7.05 -8.85
CA ALA A 8 -16.08 -7.60 -8.00
C ALA A 8 -14.94 -6.58 -7.82
N ILE A 9 -14.53 -6.38 -6.59
CA ILE A 9 -13.49 -5.41 -6.22
C ILE A 9 -12.35 -6.17 -5.58
N ILE A 10 -11.12 -5.95 -6.07
CA ILE A 10 -9.91 -6.66 -5.62
C ILE A 10 -9.07 -5.71 -4.77
N GLY A 11 -9.03 -5.96 -3.45
CA GLY A 11 -8.37 -5.16 -2.43
C GLY A 11 -9.33 -4.32 -1.61
N ALA A 12 -9.36 -4.53 -0.30
CA ALA A 12 -10.20 -3.80 0.64
C ALA A 12 -9.44 -2.64 1.32
N GLY A 13 -8.69 -1.88 0.54
CA GLY A 13 -8.16 -0.58 0.93
C GLY A 13 -9.18 0.54 0.76
N PRO A 14 -8.82 1.81 1.05
CA PRO A 14 -9.75 2.95 0.97
C PRO A 14 -10.49 3.05 -0.35
N ALA A 15 -9.78 2.92 -1.48
CA ALA A 15 -10.39 3.00 -2.82
C ALA A 15 -11.36 1.84 -3.10
N GLY A 16 -11.03 0.61 -2.65
CA GLY A 16 -11.90 -0.55 -2.83
C GLY A 16 -13.16 -0.46 -1.99
N ILE A 17 -13.04 -0.05 -0.75
CA ILE A 17 -14.20 0.18 0.14
C ILE A 17 -15.08 1.30 -0.44
N ALA A 18 -14.47 2.39 -0.88
CA ALA A 18 -15.22 3.49 -1.50
C ALA A 18 -15.97 3.02 -2.75
N THR A 19 -15.33 2.28 -3.64
CA THR A 19 -15.98 1.72 -4.83
C THR A 19 -17.18 0.85 -4.46
N ALA A 20 -17.06 0.01 -3.43
CA ALA A 20 -18.12 -0.87 -2.98
C ALA A 20 -19.31 -0.09 -2.39
N VAL A 21 -19.01 0.84 -1.46
CA VAL A 21 -20.03 1.63 -0.75
C VAL A 21 -20.71 2.62 -1.69
N GLU A 22 -19.94 3.37 -2.49
CA GLU A 22 -20.52 4.28 -3.48
C GLU A 22 -21.31 3.51 -4.55
N GLY A 23 -20.84 2.35 -4.99
CA GLY A 23 -21.59 1.48 -5.89
C GLY A 23 -22.94 1.07 -5.29
N TYR A 24 -22.95 0.64 -4.02
CA TYR A 24 -24.19 0.34 -3.31
C TYR A 24 -25.13 1.56 -3.23
N LEU A 25 -24.59 2.73 -2.89
CA LEU A 25 -25.34 3.99 -2.80
C LEU A 25 -25.88 4.46 -4.15
N GLN A 26 -25.19 4.16 -5.26
CA GLN A 26 -25.64 4.42 -6.62
C GLN A 26 -26.66 3.38 -7.14
N GLY A 27 -26.91 2.30 -6.41
CA GLY A 27 -27.89 1.29 -6.78
C GLY A 27 -27.31 -0.01 -7.34
N ILE A 28 -25.98 -0.14 -7.44
CA ILE A 28 -25.37 -1.41 -7.83
C ILE A 28 -25.60 -2.42 -6.68
N ARG A 29 -26.04 -3.62 -7.02
CA ARG A 29 -26.29 -4.73 -6.09
C ARG A 29 -25.37 -5.91 -6.44
N ASP A 30 -25.32 -6.92 -5.60
CA ASP A 30 -24.43 -8.08 -5.79
C ASP A 30 -22.97 -7.65 -5.96
N ILE A 31 -22.45 -6.94 -4.97
CA ILE A 31 -21.06 -6.46 -4.91
C ILE A 31 -20.26 -7.39 -4.01
N VAL A 32 -19.09 -7.87 -4.47
CA VAL A 32 -18.13 -8.59 -3.64
C VAL A 32 -16.80 -7.84 -3.57
N LEU A 33 -16.30 -7.67 -2.35
CA LEU A 33 -15.01 -7.07 -2.04
C LEU A 33 -14.06 -8.18 -1.57
N LEU A 34 -12.97 -8.41 -2.29
CA LEU A 34 -12.02 -9.50 -2.07
C LEU A 34 -10.73 -8.96 -1.45
N GLU A 35 -10.35 -9.44 -0.28
CA GLU A 35 -9.16 -9.01 0.45
C GLU A 35 -8.26 -10.22 0.77
N LYS A 36 -6.97 -10.09 0.46
CA LYS A 36 -5.99 -11.16 0.72
C LYS A 36 -5.63 -11.32 2.19
N ASP A 37 -5.64 -10.23 2.92
CA ASP A 37 -5.30 -10.22 4.34
C ASP A 37 -6.53 -10.53 5.21
N GLN A 38 -6.32 -10.63 6.51
CA GLN A 38 -7.36 -10.95 7.50
C GLN A 38 -8.40 -9.84 7.64
N ASN A 39 -8.01 -8.59 7.44
CA ASN A 39 -8.86 -7.42 7.62
C ASN A 39 -8.68 -6.45 6.45
N HIS A 40 -9.69 -5.60 6.23
CA HIS A 40 -9.58 -4.46 5.33
C HIS A 40 -8.48 -3.47 5.76
N ASN A 41 -8.07 -2.58 4.87
CA ASN A 41 -7.06 -1.54 5.13
C ASN A 41 -5.75 -2.11 5.69
N SER A 42 -5.32 -3.26 5.21
CA SER A 42 -4.15 -3.98 5.72
C SER A 42 -2.86 -3.15 5.71
N THR A 43 -2.70 -2.26 4.73
CA THR A 43 -1.55 -1.33 4.67
C THR A 43 -1.57 -0.34 5.83
N ILE A 44 -2.73 0.26 6.14
CA ILE A 44 -2.87 1.18 7.28
C ILE A 44 -2.63 0.42 8.59
N ARG A 45 -3.23 -0.76 8.74
CA ARG A 45 -3.07 -1.60 9.95
C ARG A 45 -1.61 -2.00 10.19
N LYS A 46 -0.87 -2.38 9.14
CA LYS A 46 0.50 -2.90 9.25
C LYS A 46 1.58 -1.82 9.33
N TYR A 47 1.43 -0.73 8.58
CA TYR A 47 2.52 0.22 8.38
C TYR A 47 2.34 1.56 9.08
N TYR A 48 1.12 1.88 9.57
CA TYR A 48 0.91 3.07 10.35
C TYR A 48 1.12 2.75 11.82
N LYS A 49 1.96 3.53 12.49
CA LYS A 49 2.09 3.45 13.95
C LYS A 49 0.80 3.87 14.66
N ASP A 50 0.65 3.45 15.89
CA ASP A 50 -0.50 3.85 16.70
C ASP A 50 -0.53 5.38 16.88
N ASN A 51 -1.73 5.94 16.86
CA ASN A 51 -1.99 7.38 16.87
C ASN A 51 -1.38 8.18 15.71
N LYS A 52 -0.87 7.53 14.65
CA LYS A 52 -0.39 8.24 13.47
C LYS A 52 -1.52 9.09 12.90
N ARG A 53 -1.26 10.40 12.71
CA ARG A 53 -2.17 11.31 12.04
C ARG A 53 -2.43 10.89 10.59
N VAL A 54 -3.68 10.95 10.18
CA VAL A 54 -4.15 10.67 8.83
C VAL A 54 -4.93 11.86 8.34
N ASP A 55 -4.35 12.57 7.38
CA ASP A 55 -4.93 13.79 6.82
C ASP A 55 -5.76 13.47 5.56
N LYS A 56 -6.87 14.18 5.41
CA LYS A 56 -7.68 14.18 4.19
C LYS A 56 -6.91 14.83 3.04
N ASP A 57 -6.31 15.97 3.33
CA ASP A 57 -5.58 16.75 2.35
C ASP A 57 -4.22 16.12 2.03
N TRP A 58 -3.82 16.16 0.77
CA TRP A 58 -2.62 15.50 0.31
C TRP A 58 -1.51 16.49 0.00
N ARG A 59 -0.37 16.37 0.68
CA ARG A 59 0.82 17.21 0.48
C ARG A 59 0.53 18.70 0.49
N GLY A 60 -0.40 19.15 1.38
CA GLY A 60 -0.81 20.53 1.49
C GLY A 60 -1.79 21.00 0.41
N GLN A 61 -2.23 20.12 -0.48
CA GLN A 61 -3.29 20.39 -1.45
C GLN A 61 -4.64 19.94 -0.88
N LYS A 62 -5.59 20.87 -0.84
CA LYS A 62 -6.96 20.58 -0.40
C LYS A 62 -7.62 19.62 -1.39
N VAL A 63 -8.12 18.47 -0.87
CA VAL A 63 -8.86 17.51 -1.65
C VAL A 63 -10.35 17.60 -1.30
N GLU A 64 -11.15 18.03 -2.25
CA GLU A 64 -12.62 17.95 -2.12
C GLU A 64 -13.08 16.53 -2.39
N LEU A 65 -14.10 16.10 -1.66
CA LEU A 65 -14.70 14.77 -1.84
C LEU A 65 -15.92 14.89 -2.76
N ASP A 66 -15.90 14.11 -3.84
CA ASP A 66 -16.94 14.12 -4.87
C ASP A 66 -18.13 13.22 -4.52
N GLY A 67 -17.89 12.18 -3.72
CA GLY A 67 -18.86 11.14 -3.37
C GLY A 67 -19.69 11.44 -2.13
N ARG A 68 -20.43 10.42 -1.68
CA ARG A 68 -21.28 10.46 -0.49
C ARG A 68 -20.55 10.05 0.78
N ILE A 69 -19.36 9.47 0.65
CA ILE A 69 -18.50 9.10 1.78
C ILE A 69 -17.81 10.36 2.28
N TYR A 70 -18.09 10.75 3.53
CA TYR A 70 -17.52 11.93 4.16
C TYR A 70 -16.34 11.54 5.06
N PHE A 71 -15.12 11.83 4.63
CA PHE A 71 -13.88 11.55 5.35
C PHE A 71 -13.23 12.83 5.87
N VAL A 72 -12.75 12.80 7.12
CA VAL A 72 -12.07 13.93 7.80
C VAL A 72 -10.73 13.48 8.36
N ASP A 73 -9.90 14.46 8.70
CA ASP A 73 -8.64 14.20 9.39
C ASP A 73 -8.87 13.43 10.70
N GLY A 74 -7.95 12.54 11.01
CA GLY A 74 -8.03 11.71 12.21
C GLY A 74 -6.69 11.06 12.54
N THR A 75 -6.78 9.95 13.26
CA THR A 75 -5.65 9.06 13.53
C THR A 75 -5.83 7.74 12.79
N LYS A 76 -4.82 6.86 12.84
CA LYS A 76 -4.91 5.48 12.36
C LYS A 76 -6.19 4.79 12.87
N GLU A 77 -6.44 4.90 14.17
CA GLU A 77 -7.54 4.22 14.85
C GLU A 77 -8.88 4.76 14.35
N THR A 78 -9.10 6.07 14.43
CA THR A 78 -10.36 6.70 13.98
C THR A 78 -10.60 6.49 12.49
N THR A 79 -9.54 6.40 11.68
CA THR A 79 -9.64 6.08 10.26
C THR A 79 -10.09 4.63 10.04
N LEU A 80 -9.57 3.68 10.82
CA LEU A 80 -9.98 2.29 10.75
C LEU A 80 -11.42 2.10 11.22
N ASP A 81 -11.80 2.73 12.33
CA ASP A 81 -13.18 2.70 12.86
C ASP A 81 -14.17 3.26 11.83
N PHE A 82 -13.82 4.35 11.17
CA PHE A 82 -14.61 4.92 10.08
C PHE A 82 -14.86 3.91 8.96
N PHE A 83 -13.82 3.18 8.51
CA PHE A 83 -13.99 2.17 7.45
C PHE A 83 -14.77 0.93 7.92
N ASP A 84 -14.61 0.52 9.17
CA ASP A 84 -15.41 -0.54 9.79
C ASP A 84 -16.90 -0.12 9.83
N GLU A 85 -17.21 1.11 10.21
CA GLU A 85 -18.57 1.65 10.27
C GLU A 85 -19.24 1.69 8.90
N ILE A 86 -18.59 2.26 7.88
CA ILE A 86 -19.21 2.36 6.55
C ILE A 86 -19.41 1.00 5.88
N LEU A 87 -18.52 0.02 6.12
CA LEU A 87 -18.72 -1.35 5.64
C LEU A 87 -19.90 -2.04 6.35
N THR A 88 -20.05 -1.85 7.68
CA THR A 88 -21.12 -2.43 8.47
C THR A 88 -22.48 -1.87 8.08
N ASN A 89 -22.56 -0.56 7.79
CA ASN A 89 -23.79 0.14 7.46
C ASN A 89 -24.30 -0.11 6.03
N HIS A 90 -23.49 -0.75 5.17
CA HIS A 90 -23.85 -1.02 3.78
C HIS A 90 -23.74 -2.52 3.49
N SER A 91 -24.66 -3.05 2.70
CA SER A 91 -24.72 -4.48 2.36
C SER A 91 -23.65 -4.84 1.31
N VAL A 92 -22.38 -4.78 1.71
CA VAL A 92 -21.22 -5.17 0.89
C VAL A 92 -20.68 -6.50 1.40
N GLU A 93 -20.60 -7.50 0.54
CA GLU A 93 -19.99 -8.78 0.86
C GLU A 93 -18.46 -8.63 0.86
N LEU A 94 -17.84 -8.66 2.05
CA LEU A 94 -16.39 -8.68 2.23
C LEU A 94 -15.89 -10.11 2.47
N GLN A 95 -15.06 -10.62 1.55
CA GLN A 95 -14.37 -11.88 1.72
C GLN A 95 -12.88 -11.63 2.02
N THR A 96 -12.43 -11.98 3.20
CA THR A 96 -11.02 -11.89 3.65
C THR A 96 -10.29 -13.21 3.43
N HIS A 97 -8.95 -13.20 3.56
CA HIS A 97 -8.07 -14.35 3.25
C HIS A 97 -8.23 -14.86 1.80
N VAL A 98 -8.55 -13.97 0.88
CA VAL A 98 -8.80 -14.29 -0.53
C VAL A 98 -7.81 -13.57 -1.42
N GLU A 99 -6.71 -14.23 -1.77
CA GLU A 99 -5.73 -13.70 -2.73
C GLU A 99 -6.17 -13.98 -4.17
N VAL A 100 -6.49 -12.92 -4.90
CA VAL A 100 -6.78 -12.99 -6.33
C VAL A 100 -5.46 -13.12 -7.10
N GLN A 101 -5.37 -14.12 -7.97
CA GLN A 101 -4.15 -14.44 -8.72
C GLN A 101 -4.16 -13.90 -10.15
N ALA A 102 -5.33 -13.88 -10.79
CA ALA A 102 -5.52 -13.37 -12.14
C ALA A 102 -7.01 -13.06 -12.39
N ILE A 103 -7.25 -12.23 -13.41
CA ILE A 103 -8.59 -11.92 -13.91
C ILE A 103 -8.60 -12.23 -15.41
N GLN A 104 -9.64 -12.91 -15.90
CA GLN A 104 -9.80 -13.18 -17.32
C GLN A 104 -11.14 -12.66 -17.81
N LYS A 105 -11.12 -11.84 -18.87
CA LYS A 105 -12.32 -11.43 -19.59
C LYS A 105 -12.86 -12.61 -20.37
N LYS A 106 -14.13 -12.92 -20.20
CA LYS A 106 -14.95 -13.79 -21.05
C LYS A 106 -15.90 -12.92 -21.86
N GLU A 107 -16.69 -13.49 -22.76
CA GLU A 107 -17.58 -12.71 -23.62
C GLU A 107 -18.50 -11.75 -22.84
N LYS A 108 -19.13 -12.23 -21.75
CA LYS A 108 -20.14 -11.48 -21.00
C LYS A 108 -19.83 -11.21 -19.54
N PHE A 109 -18.69 -11.69 -19.02
CA PHE A 109 -18.30 -11.55 -17.62
C PHE A 109 -16.79 -11.66 -17.46
N PHE A 110 -16.32 -11.35 -16.29
CA PHE A 110 -14.95 -11.64 -15.83
C PHE A 110 -14.95 -12.88 -14.94
N GLU A 111 -13.96 -13.71 -15.11
CA GLU A 111 -13.62 -14.77 -14.18
C GLU A 111 -12.41 -14.36 -13.35
N VAL A 112 -12.62 -14.22 -12.03
CA VAL A 112 -11.63 -13.79 -11.05
C VAL A 112 -11.12 -15.03 -10.34
N PHE A 113 -9.85 -15.36 -10.56
CA PHE A 113 -9.23 -16.61 -10.09
C PHE A 113 -8.53 -16.41 -8.73
N MET A 114 -8.77 -17.36 -7.84
CA MET A 114 -8.16 -17.50 -6.53
C MET A 114 -7.67 -18.93 -6.35
N ALA A 115 -6.91 -19.21 -5.29
CA ALA A 115 -6.46 -20.57 -5.00
C ALA A 115 -7.65 -21.56 -4.88
N GLY A 116 -7.80 -22.45 -5.87
CA GLY A 116 -8.81 -23.52 -5.88
C GLY A 116 -10.25 -23.11 -6.17
N LYS A 117 -10.55 -21.82 -6.42
CA LYS A 117 -11.90 -21.33 -6.75
C LYS A 117 -11.86 -20.12 -7.68
N SER A 118 -13.01 -19.79 -8.27
CA SER A 118 -13.21 -18.52 -9.00
C SER A 118 -14.57 -17.90 -8.67
N VAL A 119 -14.68 -16.59 -8.85
CA VAL A 119 -15.96 -15.88 -8.87
C VAL A 119 -16.15 -15.23 -10.23
N ARG A 120 -17.41 -14.96 -10.59
CA ARG A 120 -17.79 -14.30 -11.85
C ARG A 120 -18.36 -12.92 -11.55
N ALA A 121 -17.99 -11.92 -12.36
CA ALA A 121 -18.51 -10.57 -12.22
C ALA A 121 -18.69 -9.91 -13.58
N LYS A 122 -19.68 -9.02 -13.72
CA LYS A 122 -19.88 -8.20 -14.92
C LYS A 122 -18.80 -7.15 -15.07
N ASN A 123 -18.44 -6.50 -13.96
CA ASN A 123 -17.40 -5.49 -13.86
C ASN A 123 -16.38 -5.85 -12.76
N VAL A 124 -15.14 -5.44 -12.95
CA VAL A 124 -14.06 -5.67 -11.97
C VAL A 124 -13.29 -4.38 -11.71
N VAL A 125 -13.00 -4.09 -10.44
CA VAL A 125 -12.16 -2.95 -10.05
C VAL A 125 -10.94 -3.45 -9.27
N VAL A 126 -9.75 -3.08 -9.74
CA VAL A 126 -8.48 -3.45 -9.12
C VAL A 126 -7.99 -2.30 -8.24
N THR A 127 -7.96 -2.53 -6.92
CA THR A 127 -7.63 -1.52 -5.90
C THR A 127 -6.54 -2.02 -4.93
N ILE A 128 -5.59 -2.78 -5.46
CA ILE A 128 -4.56 -3.49 -4.69
C ILE A 128 -3.42 -2.59 -4.20
N GLY A 129 -3.52 -1.28 -4.41
CA GLY A 129 -2.49 -0.31 -4.02
C GLY A 129 -1.18 -0.51 -4.77
N ARG A 130 -0.13 0.21 -4.33
CA ARG A 130 1.22 0.10 -4.90
C ARG A 130 2.16 -0.76 -4.05
N MET A 131 1.87 -0.91 -2.77
CA MET A 131 2.69 -1.69 -1.87
C MET A 131 2.42 -3.17 -2.05
N GLY A 132 3.17 -3.77 -2.96
CA GLY A 132 3.35 -5.20 -3.00
C GLY A 132 4.20 -5.69 -1.82
N LYS A 133 4.88 -6.82 -1.99
CA LYS A 133 5.87 -7.28 -0.99
C LYS A 133 7.00 -6.25 -0.90
N PRO A 134 7.51 -5.96 0.31
CA PRO A 134 8.68 -5.09 0.46
C PRO A 134 9.82 -5.56 -0.44
N ASN A 135 10.51 -4.62 -1.06
CA ASN A 135 11.72 -4.92 -1.82
C ASN A 135 12.75 -5.53 -0.88
N LYS A 136 13.35 -6.62 -1.33
CA LYS A 136 14.46 -7.26 -0.64
C LYS A 136 15.79 -6.75 -1.18
N PRO A 137 16.85 -6.73 -0.37
CA PRO A 137 18.18 -6.47 -0.87
C PRO A 137 18.58 -7.53 -1.91
N THR A 138 19.50 -7.17 -2.81
CA THR A 138 19.97 -8.07 -3.88
C THR A 138 20.94 -9.13 -3.39
N TYR A 139 21.58 -8.90 -2.25
CA TYR A 139 22.46 -9.87 -1.59
C TYR A 139 21.67 -10.83 -0.69
N LYS A 140 22.29 -11.97 -0.42
CA LYS A 140 21.67 -13.03 0.38
C LYS A 140 21.63 -12.64 1.86
N ILE A 141 20.47 -12.81 2.50
CA ILE A 141 20.32 -12.71 3.94
C ILE A 141 20.61 -14.10 4.55
N PRO A 142 21.60 -14.25 5.45
CA PRO A 142 21.84 -15.49 6.16
C PRO A 142 20.63 -15.93 6.98
N ALA A 143 20.30 -17.23 6.95
CA ALA A 143 19.13 -17.77 7.62
C ALA A 143 19.17 -17.56 9.15
N ALA A 144 20.36 -17.62 9.75
CA ALA A 144 20.55 -17.45 11.19
C ALA A 144 20.08 -16.08 11.72
N ILE A 145 20.25 -15.01 10.93
CA ILE A 145 19.84 -13.65 11.29
C ILE A 145 18.52 -13.22 10.67
N SER A 146 17.78 -14.10 10.00
CA SER A 146 16.55 -13.75 9.30
C SER A 146 15.50 -13.09 10.19
N LYS A 147 15.42 -13.46 11.48
CA LYS A 147 14.55 -12.84 12.48
C LYS A 147 15.00 -11.45 12.95
N LYS A 148 16.24 -11.07 12.61
CA LYS A 148 16.80 -9.75 12.90
C LYS A 148 16.65 -8.78 11.73
N ILE A 149 16.07 -9.24 10.64
CA ILE A 149 15.82 -8.46 9.44
C ILE A 149 14.33 -8.16 9.34
N GLY A 150 13.98 -6.89 9.45
CA GLY A 150 12.60 -6.39 9.39
C GLY A 150 12.33 -5.56 8.14
N TYR A 151 11.05 -5.35 7.87
CA TYR A 151 10.53 -4.44 6.84
C TYR A 151 9.49 -3.49 7.43
N THR A 152 9.15 -3.67 8.70
CA THR A 152 8.25 -2.89 9.54
C THR A 152 8.87 -2.70 10.92
N LEU A 153 8.20 -1.98 11.82
CA LEU A 153 8.64 -1.76 13.19
C LEU A 153 8.17 -2.84 14.17
N ASP A 154 7.32 -3.77 13.74
CA ASP A 154 6.57 -4.69 14.62
C ASP A 154 7.45 -5.56 15.52
N ASP A 155 8.66 -5.91 15.05
CA ASP A 155 9.58 -6.79 15.77
C ASP A 155 10.69 -6.05 16.52
N CYS A 156 10.64 -4.70 16.61
CA CYS A 156 11.67 -3.90 17.28
C CYS A 156 11.48 -3.89 18.79
N SER A 157 12.58 -4.08 19.53
CA SER A 157 12.62 -3.96 20.98
C SER A 157 13.26 -2.63 21.40
N GLU A 158 13.10 -2.22 22.65
CA GLU A 158 13.79 -1.06 23.20
C GLU A 158 15.26 -1.39 23.51
N GLY A 159 16.15 -0.42 23.36
CA GLY A 159 17.58 -0.54 23.65
C GLY A 159 18.39 -1.31 22.59
N GLU A 160 17.83 -1.54 21.41
CA GLU A 160 18.54 -2.17 20.29
C GLU A 160 19.41 -1.14 19.53
N LYS A 161 20.51 -1.60 18.96
CA LYS A 161 21.27 -0.87 17.94
C LYS A 161 20.72 -1.25 16.57
N ILE A 162 20.05 -0.30 15.90
CA ILE A 162 19.24 -0.56 14.72
C ILE A 162 19.78 0.19 13.50
N LEU A 163 19.88 -0.50 12.37
CA LEU A 163 20.14 0.10 11.08
C LEU A 163 18.85 0.16 10.26
N VAL A 164 18.39 1.36 9.90
CA VAL A 164 17.33 1.57 8.93
C VAL A 164 17.95 1.80 7.55
N VAL A 165 17.54 1.02 6.55
CA VAL A 165 18.05 1.11 5.17
C VAL A 165 16.99 1.70 4.27
N GLY A 166 17.25 2.88 3.73
CA GLY A 166 16.33 3.59 2.84
C GLY A 166 16.46 5.11 2.96
N GLY A 167 15.68 5.84 2.17
CA GLY A 167 15.75 7.31 2.16
C GLY A 167 14.49 7.97 1.60
N GLY A 168 13.35 7.28 1.66
CA GLY A 168 12.01 7.81 1.44
C GLY A 168 11.28 8.05 2.76
N ASP A 169 10.02 8.46 2.69
CA ASP A 169 9.20 8.79 3.86
C ASP A 169 9.23 7.71 4.95
N SER A 170 8.96 6.45 4.58
CA SER A 170 8.96 5.35 5.56
C SER A 170 10.30 5.15 6.25
N ALA A 171 11.43 5.28 5.53
CA ALA A 171 12.74 5.11 6.14
C ALA A 171 13.03 6.21 7.16
N VAL A 172 12.70 7.44 6.83
CA VAL A 172 12.87 8.61 7.70
C VAL A 172 11.97 8.49 8.93
N GLU A 173 10.68 8.20 8.73
CA GLU A 173 9.72 8.00 9.83
C GLU A 173 10.20 6.90 10.78
N TYR A 174 10.64 5.75 10.24
CA TYR A 174 11.14 4.65 11.05
C TYR A 174 12.39 5.03 11.85
N ALA A 175 13.34 5.73 11.24
CA ALA A 175 14.57 6.13 11.92
C ALA A 175 14.29 7.13 13.06
N VAL A 176 13.42 8.12 12.83
CA VAL A 176 13.04 9.10 13.85
C VAL A 176 12.26 8.45 14.98
N ASP A 177 11.26 7.61 14.67
CA ASP A 177 10.44 6.95 15.68
C ASP A 177 11.26 6.02 16.58
N LEU A 178 12.15 5.22 15.98
CA LEU A 178 12.98 4.28 16.72
C LEU A 178 14.02 4.98 17.59
N SER A 179 14.48 6.18 17.23
CA SER A 179 15.52 6.90 17.96
C SER A 179 15.10 7.35 19.36
N GLU A 180 13.78 7.38 19.65
CA GLU A 180 13.29 7.70 20.99
C GLU A 180 13.76 6.70 22.06
N LYS A 181 14.01 5.44 21.67
CA LYS A 181 14.31 4.35 22.60
C LYS A 181 15.49 3.46 22.17
N ASN A 182 16.14 3.75 21.05
CA ASN A 182 17.16 2.91 20.44
C ASN A 182 18.33 3.74 19.91
N GLU A 183 19.49 3.08 19.73
CA GLU A 183 20.60 3.63 18.97
C GLU A 183 20.36 3.41 17.48
N VAL A 184 20.01 4.49 16.75
CA VAL A 184 19.58 4.38 15.35
C VAL A 184 20.59 4.96 14.39
N SER A 185 20.92 4.18 13.35
CA SER A 185 21.60 4.64 12.14
C SER A 185 20.67 4.52 10.94
N ILE A 186 20.70 5.50 10.03
CA ILE A 186 19.99 5.43 8.76
C ILE A 186 20.99 5.38 7.60
N CYS A 187 20.92 4.32 6.78
CA CYS A 187 21.79 4.10 5.63
C CYS A 187 21.08 4.42 4.34
N TYR A 188 21.64 5.34 3.54
CA TYR A 188 21.08 5.72 2.26
C TYR A 188 22.15 5.89 1.18
N ARG A 189 21.88 5.36 -0.02
CA ARG A 189 22.81 5.39 -1.16
C ARG A 189 23.00 6.77 -1.81
N ARG A 190 22.20 7.77 -1.48
CA ARG A 190 22.29 9.14 -1.99
C ARG A 190 22.85 10.08 -0.93
N GLU A 191 23.20 11.29 -1.36
CA GLU A 191 23.79 12.34 -0.51
C GLU A 191 22.78 13.06 0.40
N SER A 192 21.47 12.90 0.14
CA SER A 192 20.42 13.58 0.91
C SER A 192 19.10 12.81 0.85
N PHE A 193 18.19 13.10 1.81
CA PHE A 193 16.85 12.52 1.88
C PHE A 193 15.83 13.24 1.00
N GLY A 194 16.23 13.77 -0.15
CA GLY A 194 15.38 14.56 -1.06
C GLY A 194 14.17 13.83 -1.65
N ARG A 195 14.02 12.51 -1.41
CA ARG A 195 12.82 11.74 -1.78
C ARG A 195 11.74 11.76 -0.71
N ALA A 196 12.09 12.07 0.52
CA ALA A 196 11.13 12.24 1.59
C ALA A 196 10.35 13.55 1.41
N ASN A 197 9.13 13.63 1.96
CA ASN A 197 8.36 14.86 1.96
C ASN A 197 9.03 15.95 2.82
N PRO A 198 8.68 17.25 2.66
CA PRO A 198 9.34 18.35 3.36
C PRO A 198 9.31 18.24 4.89
N THR A 199 8.23 17.72 5.47
CA THR A 199 8.11 17.49 6.92
C THR A 199 9.11 16.44 7.39
N ASN A 200 9.19 15.33 6.69
CA ASN A 200 10.12 14.24 7.00
C ASN A 200 11.57 14.68 6.79
N GLN A 201 11.86 15.50 5.76
CA GLN A 201 13.19 16.07 5.59
C GLN A 201 13.60 16.96 6.78
N THR A 202 12.68 17.75 7.30
CA THR A 202 12.92 18.58 8.50
C THR A 202 13.13 17.71 9.74
N ASN A 203 12.30 16.70 9.94
CA ASN A 203 12.39 15.81 11.11
C ASN A 203 13.72 15.06 11.15
N ILE A 204 14.14 14.47 10.03
CA ILE A 204 15.41 13.74 10.00
C ILE A 204 16.62 14.66 10.15
N ALA A 205 16.58 15.87 9.57
CA ALA A 205 17.64 16.86 9.74
C ALA A 205 17.79 17.27 11.21
N ASN A 206 16.70 17.47 11.92
CA ASN A 206 16.69 17.78 13.36
C ASN A 206 17.24 16.59 14.17
N ALA A 207 16.78 15.38 13.92
CA ALA A 207 17.25 14.18 14.62
C ALA A 207 18.76 13.94 14.42
N ILE A 208 19.29 14.19 13.23
CA ILE A 208 20.74 14.12 12.94
C ILE A 208 21.48 15.25 13.68
N MET A 209 20.97 16.48 13.64
CA MET A 209 21.58 17.62 14.33
C MET A 209 21.68 17.42 15.85
N HIS A 210 20.65 16.81 16.45
CA HIS A 210 20.61 16.48 17.88
C HIS A 210 21.32 15.16 18.23
N LYS A 211 21.91 14.48 17.22
CA LYS A 211 22.60 13.18 17.37
C LYS A 211 21.69 12.04 17.87
N GLU A 212 20.40 12.16 17.65
CA GLU A 212 19.41 11.11 17.92
C GLU A 212 19.46 10.00 16.85
N VAL A 213 19.79 10.40 15.61
CA VAL A 213 19.97 9.47 14.48
C VAL A 213 21.33 9.73 13.81
N ARG A 214 22.10 8.66 13.56
CA ARG A 214 23.33 8.73 12.77
C ARG A 214 23.03 8.49 11.29
N ALA A 215 23.39 9.43 10.40
CA ALA A 215 23.21 9.28 8.97
C ALA A 215 24.46 8.70 8.31
N LEU A 216 24.29 7.59 7.55
CA LEU A 216 25.26 6.96 6.68
C LEU A 216 24.83 7.23 5.23
N LEU A 217 25.23 8.37 4.68
CA LEU A 217 24.87 8.82 3.33
C LEU A 217 25.93 8.39 2.30
N CYS A 218 25.52 8.34 1.03
CA CYS A 218 26.36 7.83 -0.08
C CYS A 218 26.86 6.41 0.17
N MET A 219 26.09 5.61 0.92
CA MET A 219 26.51 4.32 1.44
C MET A 219 25.69 3.18 0.84
N ASN A 220 26.37 2.12 0.39
CA ASN A 220 25.74 0.87 -0.01
C ASN A 220 26.15 -0.26 0.95
N ILE A 221 25.29 -1.24 1.05
CA ILE A 221 25.56 -2.49 1.79
C ILE A 221 25.91 -3.56 0.76
N ASN A 222 27.03 -4.24 0.98
CA ASN A 222 27.53 -5.30 0.11
C ASN A 222 27.04 -6.68 0.55
N ALA A 223 27.01 -6.93 1.87
CA ALA A 223 26.61 -8.20 2.44
C ALA A 223 26.17 -8.05 3.91
N LEU A 224 25.50 -9.09 4.41
CA LEU A 224 25.20 -9.28 5.82
C LEU A 224 25.84 -10.59 6.28
N GLU A 225 26.35 -10.61 7.49
CA GLU A 225 26.92 -11.78 8.15
C GLU A 225 26.29 -11.98 9.54
N ASP A 226 26.27 -13.23 10.00
CA ASP A 226 25.89 -13.55 11.39
C ASP A 226 27.13 -13.49 12.28
N VAL A 227 27.08 -12.70 13.33
CA VAL A 227 28.10 -12.65 14.40
C VAL A 227 27.37 -12.76 15.73
N ASP A 228 27.41 -13.93 16.32
CA ASP A 228 26.79 -14.22 17.62
C ASP A 228 25.29 -13.85 17.70
N GLY A 229 24.55 -14.09 16.61
CA GLY A 229 23.12 -13.80 16.50
C GLY A 229 22.80 -12.32 16.25
N LYS A 230 23.80 -11.48 16.00
CA LYS A 230 23.68 -10.09 15.56
C LYS A 230 24.02 -9.96 14.07
N VAL A 231 23.62 -8.84 13.51
CA VAL A 231 23.80 -8.56 12.06
C VAL A 231 25.06 -7.74 11.87
N LYS A 232 26.11 -8.34 11.35
CA LYS A 232 27.28 -7.62 10.86
C LYS A 232 26.97 -7.13 9.46
N VAL A 233 27.08 -5.83 9.23
CA VAL A 233 26.80 -5.16 7.96
C VAL A 233 28.12 -4.75 7.31
N ASN A 234 28.36 -5.27 6.10
CA ASN A 234 29.53 -4.91 5.30
C ASN A 234 29.17 -3.74 4.37
N PHE A 235 29.73 -2.57 4.67
CA PHE A 235 29.52 -1.35 3.90
C PHE A 235 30.50 -1.23 2.72
N SER A 236 30.13 -0.43 1.72
CA SER A 236 30.98 -0.23 0.53
C SER A 236 32.20 0.67 0.78
N ASN A 237 32.05 1.67 1.67
CA ASN A 237 33.03 2.75 1.83
C ASN A 237 33.35 3.08 3.29
N GLU A 238 32.91 2.25 4.22
CA GLU A 238 33.08 2.39 5.67
C GLU A 238 33.50 1.05 6.27
N GLU A 239 33.95 1.06 7.54
CA GLU A 239 34.21 -0.16 8.30
C GLU A 239 32.90 -0.92 8.55
N ASP A 240 33.01 -2.26 8.58
CA ASP A 240 31.91 -3.14 8.92
C ASP A 240 31.42 -2.85 10.35
N GLU A 241 30.11 -2.93 10.56
CA GLU A 241 29.50 -2.62 11.84
C GLU A 241 28.46 -3.66 12.23
N ILE A 242 28.32 -3.90 13.54
CA ILE A 242 27.39 -4.88 14.08
C ILE A 242 26.15 -4.16 14.65
N PHE A 243 24.96 -4.65 14.25
CA PHE A 243 23.66 -4.18 14.68
C PHE A 243 22.86 -5.32 15.31
N ASP A 244 21.96 -4.97 16.23
CA ASP A 244 20.99 -5.92 16.77
C ASP A 244 19.89 -6.23 15.77
N ARG A 245 19.57 -5.26 14.88
CA ARG A 245 18.53 -5.37 13.87
C ARG A 245 18.80 -4.50 12.64
N VAL A 246 18.33 -4.96 11.48
CA VAL A 246 18.33 -4.17 10.23
C VAL A 246 16.91 -4.10 9.68
N ILE A 247 16.44 -2.90 9.36
CA ILE A 247 15.11 -2.66 8.81
C ILE A 247 15.24 -2.10 7.39
N TYR A 248 14.66 -2.80 6.41
CA TYR A 248 14.65 -2.35 5.02
C TYR A 248 13.38 -1.57 4.71
N ALA A 249 13.51 -0.27 4.49
CA ALA A 249 12.48 0.64 4.01
C ALA A 249 12.84 1.15 2.59
N ILE A 250 13.12 0.21 1.69
CA ILE A 250 13.60 0.46 0.31
C ILE A 250 12.48 0.40 -0.74
N GLY A 251 11.24 0.62 -0.30
CA GLY A 251 10.03 0.55 -1.13
C GLY A 251 9.51 -0.87 -1.28
N GLY A 252 8.48 -1.02 -2.11
CA GLY A 252 7.86 -2.32 -2.43
C GLY A 252 7.87 -2.59 -3.93
N THR A 253 7.68 -3.85 -4.30
CA THR A 253 7.44 -4.25 -5.69
C THR A 253 6.12 -3.65 -6.17
N THR A 254 6.07 -3.21 -7.41
CA THR A 254 4.81 -2.89 -8.06
C THR A 254 4.03 -4.20 -8.31
N PRO A 255 2.71 -4.17 -8.34
CA PRO A 255 1.90 -5.35 -8.62
C PRO A 255 1.91 -5.77 -10.11
N SER A 256 2.96 -5.43 -10.86
CA SER A 256 3.09 -5.65 -12.31
C SER A 256 2.85 -7.10 -12.72
N THR A 257 3.29 -8.07 -11.91
CA THR A 257 3.01 -9.49 -12.22
C THR A 257 1.51 -9.78 -12.25
N PHE A 258 0.75 -9.23 -11.30
CA PHE A 258 -0.70 -9.37 -11.27
C PHE A 258 -1.37 -8.64 -12.44
N LEU A 259 -0.93 -7.40 -12.73
CA LEU A 259 -1.45 -6.61 -13.85
C LEU A 259 -1.22 -7.35 -15.18
N ALA A 260 0.00 -7.83 -15.41
CA ALA A 260 0.35 -8.59 -16.60
C ALA A 260 -0.45 -9.91 -16.72
N SER A 261 -0.60 -10.67 -15.61
CA SER A 261 -1.39 -11.92 -15.62
C SER A 261 -2.88 -11.68 -15.86
N SER A 262 -3.36 -10.47 -15.60
CA SER A 262 -4.74 -10.04 -15.84
C SER A 262 -4.93 -9.33 -17.19
N GLY A 263 -3.85 -9.18 -18.00
CA GLY A 263 -3.89 -8.55 -19.32
C GLY A 263 -4.02 -7.02 -19.27
N ILE A 264 -3.78 -6.40 -18.13
CA ILE A 264 -3.81 -4.95 -17.97
C ILE A 264 -2.51 -4.37 -18.52
N GLU A 265 -2.61 -3.44 -19.45
CA GLU A 265 -1.45 -2.73 -20.01
C GLU A 265 -0.84 -1.77 -18.98
N GLU A 266 0.48 -1.69 -19.00
CA GLU A 266 1.25 -0.81 -18.13
C GLU A 266 2.11 0.17 -18.96
N ALA A 267 2.18 1.42 -18.48
CA ALA A 267 3.12 2.42 -18.95
C ALA A 267 3.80 3.06 -17.74
N ASP A 268 5.13 3.15 -17.77
CA ASP A 268 5.95 3.70 -16.67
C ASP A 268 5.66 3.06 -15.30
N GLY A 269 5.36 1.73 -15.28
CA GLY A 269 5.08 0.96 -14.07
C GLY A 269 3.70 1.22 -13.45
N LYS A 270 2.77 1.78 -14.21
CA LYS A 270 1.37 2.04 -13.82
C LYS A 270 0.41 1.42 -14.83
N PRO A 271 -0.78 0.98 -14.40
CA PRO A 271 -1.81 0.55 -15.32
C PRO A 271 -2.27 1.72 -16.21
N VAL A 272 -2.37 1.45 -17.50
CA VAL A 272 -2.99 2.39 -18.45
C VAL A 272 -4.50 2.38 -18.23
N HIS A 273 -5.08 3.56 -18.10
CA HIS A 273 -6.52 3.75 -17.95
C HIS A 273 -6.98 5.07 -18.58
N ASP A 274 -8.27 5.16 -18.87
CA ASP A 274 -8.91 6.39 -19.35
C ASP A 274 -9.31 7.33 -18.20
N ILE A 275 -10.06 8.39 -18.52
CA ILE A 275 -10.52 9.37 -17.51
C ILE A 275 -11.52 8.78 -16.51
N ASN A 276 -12.17 7.67 -16.84
CA ASN A 276 -13.12 6.96 -16.00
C ASN A 276 -12.43 5.82 -15.22
N TYR A 277 -11.09 5.75 -15.25
CA TYR A 277 -10.29 4.69 -14.68
C TYR A 277 -10.50 3.30 -15.32
N GLU A 278 -11.13 3.24 -16.51
CA GLU A 278 -11.30 1.99 -17.26
C GLU A 278 -9.97 1.65 -17.97
N THR A 279 -9.54 0.40 -17.84
CA THR A 279 -8.28 -0.08 -18.44
C THR A 279 -8.45 -0.34 -19.94
N ASN A 280 -7.39 -0.87 -20.59
CA ASN A 280 -7.50 -1.42 -21.96
C ASN A 280 -8.55 -2.54 -22.11
N ILE A 281 -9.11 -3.05 -20.99
CA ILE A 281 -10.11 -4.12 -20.97
C ILE A 281 -11.45 -3.56 -20.51
N LYS A 282 -12.42 -3.43 -21.43
CA LYS A 282 -13.74 -2.89 -21.14
C LYS A 282 -14.44 -3.61 -19.97
N GLY A 283 -14.90 -2.85 -18.97
CA GLY A 283 -15.51 -3.34 -17.72
C GLY A 283 -14.49 -3.68 -16.63
N MET A 284 -13.20 -3.44 -16.87
CA MET A 284 -12.13 -3.60 -15.87
C MET A 284 -11.52 -2.23 -15.56
N PHE A 285 -11.53 -1.87 -14.28
CA PHE A 285 -11.12 -0.57 -13.77
C PHE A 285 -9.95 -0.69 -12.78
N VAL A 286 -9.25 0.41 -12.57
CA VAL A 286 -8.18 0.53 -11.57
C VAL A 286 -8.40 1.76 -10.70
N ALA A 287 -8.14 1.68 -9.39
CA ALA A 287 -8.33 2.81 -8.48
C ALA A 287 -7.34 2.83 -7.30
N GLY A 288 -7.19 3.99 -6.70
CA GLY A 288 -6.31 4.22 -5.56
C GLY A 288 -4.85 4.38 -5.96
N ASP A 289 -3.94 4.08 -5.06
CA ASP A 289 -2.50 4.35 -5.20
C ASP A 289 -1.85 3.71 -6.42
N ILE A 290 -2.43 2.62 -6.95
CA ILE A 290 -1.91 1.93 -8.13
C ILE A 290 -1.91 2.83 -9.38
N THR A 291 -2.78 3.84 -9.45
CA THR A 291 -2.89 4.80 -10.55
C THR A 291 -1.94 5.99 -10.41
N GLN A 292 -1.30 6.19 -9.24
CA GLN A 292 -0.54 7.38 -8.91
C GLN A 292 0.96 7.21 -9.14
N GLU A 293 1.68 8.31 -9.48
CA GLU A 293 3.14 8.28 -9.64
C GLU A 293 3.88 8.17 -8.31
N SER A 294 3.42 8.87 -7.30
CA SER A 294 4.10 8.99 -6.01
C SER A 294 3.10 9.03 -4.86
N GLY A 295 2.70 7.85 -4.38
CA GLY A 295 1.73 7.74 -3.29
C GLY A 295 0.42 8.48 -3.59
N GLY A 296 -0.68 8.03 -3.03
CA GLY A 296 -1.96 8.71 -3.09
C GLY A 296 -2.38 9.15 -1.69
N SER A 297 -3.62 9.61 -1.59
CA SER A 297 -4.28 9.85 -0.32
C SER A 297 -5.57 9.04 -0.22
N ILE A 298 -6.05 8.88 1.00
CA ILE A 298 -7.37 8.25 1.23
C ILE A 298 -8.44 8.99 0.42
N ALA A 299 -8.47 10.32 0.49
CA ALA A 299 -9.48 11.14 -0.21
C ALA A 299 -9.45 10.96 -1.74
N LEU A 300 -8.26 10.88 -2.36
CA LEU A 300 -8.15 10.56 -3.78
C LEU A 300 -8.69 9.17 -4.10
N GLY A 301 -8.38 8.19 -3.24
CA GLY A 301 -8.94 6.84 -3.38
C GLY A 301 -10.46 6.80 -3.28
N LEU A 302 -11.05 7.61 -2.39
CA LEU A 302 -12.50 7.76 -2.26
C LEU A 302 -13.13 8.35 -3.54
N ASN A 303 -12.53 9.40 -4.10
CA ASN A 303 -13.00 10.01 -5.35
C ASN A 303 -12.91 9.06 -6.54
N HIS A 304 -11.84 8.26 -6.65
CA HIS A 304 -11.75 7.23 -7.70
C HIS A 304 -12.89 6.22 -7.58
N GLY A 305 -13.17 5.75 -6.35
CA GLY A 305 -14.27 4.80 -6.11
C GLY A 305 -15.62 5.37 -6.52
N TYR A 306 -15.89 6.63 -6.17
CA TYR A 306 -17.11 7.34 -6.59
C TYR A 306 -17.24 7.47 -8.11
N ALA A 307 -16.17 7.95 -8.78
CA ALA A 307 -16.17 8.13 -10.23
C ALA A 307 -16.47 6.84 -10.98
N ILE A 308 -15.81 5.73 -10.58
CA ILE A 308 -16.02 4.41 -11.16
C ILE A 308 -17.45 3.92 -10.91
N ALA A 309 -17.98 4.08 -9.70
CA ALA A 309 -19.35 3.67 -9.37
C ALA A 309 -20.40 4.40 -10.22
N CYS A 310 -20.24 5.71 -10.40
CA CYS A 310 -21.11 6.51 -11.27
C CYS A 310 -21.01 6.06 -12.73
N TYR A 311 -19.82 5.79 -13.23
CA TYR A 311 -19.61 5.36 -14.61
C TYR A 311 -20.24 3.99 -14.90
N ILE A 312 -20.04 3.00 -14.01
CA ILE A 312 -20.65 1.67 -14.15
C ILE A 312 -22.17 1.79 -14.14
N GLN A 313 -22.76 2.54 -13.19
CA GLN A 313 -24.21 2.71 -13.11
C GLN A 313 -24.78 3.42 -14.33
N GLY A 314 -24.09 4.45 -14.85
CA GLY A 314 -24.51 5.15 -16.06
C GLY A 314 -24.44 4.28 -17.32
N GLY A 315 -23.47 3.37 -17.39
CA GLY A 315 -23.30 2.41 -18.48
C GLY A 315 -24.38 1.32 -18.51
N ASP A 316 -24.81 0.84 -17.34
CA ASP A 316 -25.89 -0.16 -17.23
C ASP A 316 -27.26 0.41 -17.68
N GLN A 317 -27.51 1.70 -17.43
CA GLN A 317 -28.74 2.36 -17.89
C GLN A 317 -28.83 2.50 -19.42
N LEU A 318 -27.69 2.59 -20.12
CA LEU A 318 -27.65 2.70 -21.58
C LEU A 318 -27.73 1.33 -22.30
N SER A 319 -27.60 0.23 -21.58
CA SER A 319 -27.62 -1.14 -22.12
C SER A 319 -28.99 -1.83 -21.98
N GLU A 320 -29.97 -1.22 -21.34
CA GLU A 320 -31.34 -1.72 -21.18
C GLU A 320 -32.32 -1.15 -22.22
N ASP A 321 -31.86 -0.24 -23.08
CA ASP A 321 -32.59 0.30 -24.25
C ASP A 321 -32.11 -0.40 -25.56
#